data_1966e27b342b73d7256ab27670d230bd
#
_entry.id   1966e27b342b73d7256ab27670d230bd
#
_cell.length_a   1.000
_cell.length_b   1.000
_cell.length_c   1.000
_cell.angle_alpha   90.00
_cell.angle_beta   90.00
_cell.angle_gamma   90.00
#
_symmetry.space_group_name_H-M   'P 1'
#
loop_
_entity.id
_entity.type
_entity.pdbx_description
1 polymer ?
#
loop_
_entity_poly.entity_id
_entity_poly.type
_entity_poly.pdbx_seq_one_letter_code
_entity_poly.pdbx_strand_id
1 'polypeptide(L)'
;MIVKEGPASHSPFKLESLLIRLQSLDNNITGLGARFIHLIDAENELSEEHDQILSSILEYGPNWPFGAEEGFKIFSFPRFGTISPWSSKATDIAKVCGLDSVKRIERGIAFTIQLKDLNLEPKKGAIDLLHDRMTELAISELDQASEIFVTLEPKPSSTIDILSDGKNALEVANQELGLALNDEEMEYLLDQFLKLNRNPSDAELMMFAQANSEHCRHKVFNADWVIDGIEKEKSLFDMIKDTYVSSSKNVLSAYKDNAAVIAGDKADWFLPNLNDQEYGRFNDEIHTMMKVETHNHPTAISPYPGAATGSGGEIRDEAATGRGAMPKAGLTGFSVSHLFIPDDEQSWEETIGKPDHIASALEIMIDGPIGGAAYNNEFGRPNILGYFRTFEEKDREEKNTSWGFHKPIMIVGGMGNISDSSVNKNDIPAGSLIIVLGGPAMLIGLGGGSASSLNAGTSNSELDFASVQRDNAELERRAQEVIT
;
A
#
# COMPACT_ATOMS: atom_id res chain seq x y z
N MET A 1 22.55 9.13 20.91
CA MET A 1 21.26 9.57 20.31
C MET A 1 20.90 10.94 20.87
N ILE A 2 20.57 11.90 19.98
CA ILE A 2 20.07 13.23 20.36
C ILE A 2 18.56 13.23 20.12
N VAL A 3 17.80 13.85 21.02
CA VAL A 3 16.34 13.96 20.92
C VAL A 3 15.97 15.44 20.80
N LYS A 4 15.15 15.78 19.80
CA LYS A 4 14.61 17.13 19.62
C LYS A 4 13.10 17.09 19.45
N GLU A 5 12.41 17.92 20.24
CA GLU A 5 10.96 18.12 20.06
C GLU A 5 10.70 18.92 18.80
N GLY A 6 9.63 18.58 18.10
CA GLY A 6 9.20 19.22 16.86
C GLY A 6 7.87 19.94 16.99
N PRO A 7 7.31 20.40 15.87
CA PRO A 7 6.00 21.07 15.82
C PRO A 7 4.85 20.10 16.12
N ALA A 8 3.63 20.62 16.21
CA ALA A 8 2.42 19.81 16.37
C ALA A 8 2.28 18.84 15.18
N SER A 9 2.04 17.57 15.50
CA SER A 9 1.93 16.51 14.47
C SER A 9 0.54 16.41 13.86
N HIS A 10 -0.49 16.92 14.53
CA HIS A 10 -1.88 16.82 14.15
C HIS A 10 -2.57 18.18 14.21
N SER A 11 -3.51 18.41 13.28
CA SER A 11 -4.40 19.58 13.37
C SER A 11 -5.34 19.44 14.57
N PRO A 12 -5.89 20.55 15.10
CA PRO A 12 -6.88 20.52 16.18
C PRO A 12 -8.07 19.61 15.87
N PHE A 13 -8.59 19.65 14.64
CA PHE A 13 -9.68 18.78 14.18
C PHE A 13 -9.30 17.28 14.24
N LYS A 14 -8.11 16.93 13.80
CA LYS A 14 -7.63 15.53 13.83
C LYS A 14 -7.43 15.05 15.28
N LEU A 15 -6.90 15.90 16.17
CA LEU A 15 -6.77 15.59 17.59
C LEU A 15 -8.12 15.36 18.26
N GLU A 16 -9.10 16.19 17.97
CA GLU A 16 -10.46 16.06 18.50
C GLU A 16 -11.13 14.77 18.03
N SER A 17 -11.07 14.49 16.72
CA SER A 17 -11.59 13.25 16.14
C SER A 17 -10.94 12.00 16.74
N LEU A 18 -9.61 12.03 16.92
CA LEU A 18 -8.88 10.92 17.53
C LEU A 18 -9.24 10.78 19.02
N LEU A 19 -9.39 11.87 19.75
CA LEU A 19 -9.80 11.87 21.16
C LEU A 19 -11.18 11.22 21.35
N ILE A 20 -12.16 11.54 20.50
CA ILE A 20 -13.50 10.91 20.53
C ILE A 20 -13.39 9.39 20.36
N ARG A 21 -12.60 8.93 19.40
CA ARG A 21 -12.36 7.50 19.17
C ARG A 21 -11.66 6.82 20.35
N LEU A 22 -10.67 7.46 20.95
CA LEU A 22 -9.98 6.95 22.13
C LEU A 22 -10.95 6.84 23.32
N GLN A 23 -11.80 7.85 23.53
CA GLN A 23 -12.79 7.85 24.60
C GLN A 23 -13.85 6.77 24.44
N SER A 24 -14.18 6.36 23.23
CA SER A 24 -15.10 5.25 22.98
C SER A 24 -14.52 3.90 23.44
N LEU A 25 -13.20 3.74 23.43
CA LEU A 25 -12.49 2.55 23.86
C LEU A 25 -12.09 2.60 25.36
N ASP A 26 -11.79 3.80 25.83
CA ASP A 26 -11.34 4.02 27.20
C ASP A 26 -11.91 5.32 27.79
N ASN A 27 -12.97 5.17 28.57
CA ASN A 27 -13.64 6.29 29.25
C ASN A 27 -12.77 7.02 30.29
N ASN A 28 -11.57 6.51 30.62
CA ASN A 28 -10.62 7.18 31.50
C ASN A 28 -9.87 8.31 30.79
N ILE A 29 -9.84 8.33 29.47
CA ILE A 29 -9.16 9.34 28.65
C ILE A 29 -9.99 10.63 28.60
N THR A 30 -9.37 11.77 28.93
CA THR A 30 -10.02 13.09 28.97
C THR A 30 -9.44 14.10 27.99
N GLY A 31 -8.20 13.92 27.57
CA GLY A 31 -7.53 14.82 26.65
C GLY A 31 -6.41 14.13 25.89
N LEU A 32 -6.05 14.71 24.76
CA LEU A 32 -4.98 14.22 23.89
C LEU A 32 -4.15 15.40 23.39
N GLY A 33 -2.83 15.23 23.42
CA GLY A 33 -1.87 16.10 22.75
C GLY A 33 -0.96 15.29 21.85
N ALA A 34 -0.42 15.91 20.80
CA ALA A 34 0.50 15.25 19.89
C ALA A 34 1.49 16.23 19.25
N ARG A 35 2.78 15.88 19.31
CA ARG A 35 3.86 16.61 18.62
C ARG A 35 4.82 15.65 17.96
N PHE A 36 5.51 16.13 16.94
CA PHE A 36 6.63 15.39 16.39
C PHE A 36 7.78 15.33 17.38
N ILE A 37 8.53 14.24 17.34
CA ILE A 37 9.78 14.04 18.07
C ILE A 37 10.82 13.49 17.08
N HIS A 38 12.03 14.05 17.12
CA HIS A 38 13.10 13.66 16.21
C HIS A 38 14.20 12.97 16.99
N LEU A 39 14.61 11.82 16.48
CA LEU A 39 15.74 11.05 16.96
C LEU A 39 16.90 11.22 15.99
N ILE A 40 18.04 11.62 16.47
CA ILE A 40 19.22 11.91 15.67
C ILE A 40 20.36 10.98 16.11
N ASP A 41 20.85 10.17 15.16
CA ASP A 41 22.11 9.44 15.29
C ASP A 41 23.24 10.27 14.70
N ALA A 42 24.18 10.70 15.56
CA ALA A 42 25.35 11.46 15.17
C ALA A 42 26.61 10.79 15.69
N GLU A 43 27.70 10.87 14.92
CA GLU A 43 28.98 10.26 15.28
C GLU A 43 29.61 10.91 16.53
N ASN A 44 29.41 12.20 16.67
CA ASN A 44 29.99 13.02 17.74
C ASN A 44 28.91 13.98 18.28
N GLU A 45 29.20 14.61 19.40
CA GLU A 45 28.42 15.76 19.87
C GLU A 45 28.44 16.88 18.82
N LEU A 46 27.26 17.46 18.55
CA LEU A 46 27.16 18.57 17.60
C LEU A 46 27.73 19.84 18.20
N SER A 47 28.45 20.62 17.39
CA SER A 47 28.84 21.98 17.77
C SER A 47 27.58 22.86 17.94
N GLU A 48 27.70 23.98 18.64
CA GLU A 48 26.58 24.93 18.80
C GLU A 48 26.04 25.40 17.44
N GLU A 49 26.91 25.63 16.47
CA GLU A 49 26.54 26.02 15.10
C GLU A 49 25.77 24.90 14.40
N HIS A 50 26.25 23.65 14.45
CA HIS A 50 25.57 22.52 13.86
C HIS A 50 24.21 22.22 14.56
N ASP A 51 24.12 22.41 15.87
CA ASP A 51 22.87 22.26 16.61
C ASP A 51 21.82 23.32 16.24
N GLN A 52 22.26 24.57 15.95
CA GLN A 52 21.38 25.63 15.46
C GLN A 52 20.87 25.33 14.04
N ILE A 53 21.76 24.89 13.15
CA ILE A 53 21.35 24.46 11.79
C ILE A 53 20.34 23.33 11.88
N LEU A 54 20.62 22.28 12.66
CA LEU A 54 19.73 21.15 12.85
C LEU A 54 18.36 21.58 13.39
N SER A 55 18.35 22.45 14.38
CA SER A 55 17.11 22.96 14.97
C SER A 55 16.30 23.75 13.94
N SER A 56 16.96 24.54 13.09
CA SER A 56 16.30 25.32 12.05
C SER A 56 15.65 24.43 10.96
N ILE A 57 16.31 23.36 10.52
CA ILE A 57 15.73 22.43 9.53
C ILE A 57 14.62 21.54 10.11
N LEU A 58 14.56 21.38 11.42
CA LEU A 58 13.51 20.63 12.12
C LEU A 58 12.32 21.50 12.54
N GLU A 59 12.34 22.80 12.22
CA GLU A 59 11.23 23.72 12.40
C GLU A 59 10.41 23.80 11.11
N TYR A 60 9.28 23.13 11.07
CA TYR A 60 8.43 23.01 9.87
C TYR A 60 6.95 22.82 10.23
N GLY A 61 6.09 22.94 9.22
CA GLY A 61 4.65 22.73 9.35
C GLY A 61 3.90 23.92 9.95
N PRO A 62 2.58 23.80 10.10
CA PRO A 62 1.75 24.87 10.68
C PRO A 62 1.97 25.02 12.18
N ASN A 63 1.85 26.22 12.69
CA ASN A 63 1.89 26.50 14.14
C ASN A 63 0.52 26.19 14.78
N TRP A 64 0.24 24.89 14.98
CA TRP A 64 -0.95 24.42 15.67
C TRP A 64 -0.70 24.24 17.17
N PRO A 65 -1.76 24.32 18.02
CA PRO A 65 -1.65 23.94 19.41
C PRO A 65 -1.35 22.45 19.55
N PHE A 66 -0.54 22.08 20.54
CA PHE A 66 -0.16 20.68 20.78
C PHE A 66 -1.29 19.84 21.40
N GLY A 67 -2.32 20.46 21.96
CA GLY A 67 -3.35 19.82 22.75
C GLY A 67 -2.90 19.66 24.22
N ALA A 68 -3.11 18.48 24.82
CA ALA A 68 -2.68 18.19 26.18
C ALA A 68 -1.16 18.18 26.29
N GLU A 69 -0.61 18.88 27.29
CA GLU A 69 0.84 18.97 27.53
C GLU A 69 1.31 18.05 28.66
N GLU A 70 0.41 17.76 29.63
CA GLU A 70 0.69 16.90 30.78
C GLU A 70 -0.18 15.65 30.74
N GLY A 71 0.39 14.48 31.08
CA GLY A 71 -0.31 13.21 31.12
C GLY A 71 0.60 12.01 30.84
N PHE A 72 -0.01 10.86 30.59
CA PHE A 72 0.66 9.63 30.21
C PHE A 72 1.26 9.77 28.80
N LYS A 73 2.53 9.45 28.64
CA LYS A 73 3.22 9.60 27.35
C LYS A 73 3.32 8.28 26.62
N ILE A 74 3.00 8.33 25.32
CA ILE A 74 3.23 7.25 24.36
C ILE A 74 3.98 7.83 23.17
N PHE A 75 5.00 7.13 22.75
CA PHE A 75 5.80 7.51 21.59
C PHE A 75 5.57 6.50 20.45
N SER A 76 5.12 6.99 19.31
CA SER A 76 5.02 6.20 18.06
C SER A 76 6.25 6.48 17.21
N PHE A 77 6.96 5.41 16.85
CA PHE A 77 8.13 5.46 15.98
C PHE A 77 8.05 4.40 14.90
N PRO A 78 8.74 4.58 13.76
CA PRO A 78 8.95 3.50 12.81
C PRO A 78 9.51 2.24 13.49
N ARG A 79 9.14 1.07 13.00
CA ARG A 79 9.60 -0.21 13.56
C ARG A 79 11.13 -0.27 13.59
N PHE A 80 11.66 -0.84 14.66
CA PHE A 80 13.11 -1.05 14.81
C PHE A 80 13.70 -1.83 13.63
N GLY A 81 14.88 -1.42 13.18
CA GLY A 81 15.54 -1.99 12.00
C GLY A 81 14.99 -1.51 10.65
N THR A 82 14.00 -0.61 10.62
CA THR A 82 13.48 -0.01 9.39
C THR A 82 13.97 1.43 9.22
N ILE A 83 13.93 1.95 8.00
CA ILE A 83 14.21 3.35 7.67
C ILE A 83 12.94 3.95 7.09
N SER A 84 12.41 5.01 7.69
CA SER A 84 11.22 5.66 7.16
C SER A 84 11.55 6.45 5.88
N PRO A 85 10.59 6.62 4.95
CA PRO A 85 10.78 7.50 3.78
C PRO A 85 11.15 8.93 4.17
N TRP A 86 10.55 9.43 5.25
CA TRP A 86 10.88 10.75 5.81
C TRP A 86 12.33 10.84 6.27
N SER A 87 12.85 9.79 6.90
CA SER A 87 14.23 9.71 7.40
C SER A 87 15.28 9.90 6.32
N SER A 88 15.11 9.22 5.19
CA SER A 88 16.03 9.31 4.06
C SER A 88 16.16 10.75 3.58
N LYS A 89 15.02 11.42 3.39
CA LYS A 89 15.00 12.82 2.95
C LYS A 89 15.56 13.79 3.97
N ALA A 90 15.17 13.66 5.24
CA ALA A 90 15.65 14.52 6.31
C ALA A 90 17.17 14.39 6.51
N THR A 91 17.69 13.17 6.42
CA THR A 91 19.13 12.89 6.51
C THR A 91 19.89 13.49 5.33
N ASP A 92 19.36 13.37 4.11
CA ASP A 92 19.96 13.99 2.92
C ASP A 92 19.99 15.52 3.03
N ILE A 93 18.90 16.15 3.50
CA ILE A 93 18.85 17.60 3.73
C ILE A 93 19.89 18.01 4.76
N ALA A 94 20.03 17.29 5.87
CA ALA A 94 21.01 17.57 6.89
C ALA A 94 22.45 17.56 6.32
N LYS A 95 22.78 16.57 5.50
CA LYS A 95 24.08 16.46 4.82
C LYS A 95 24.31 17.64 3.84
N VAL A 96 23.31 18.00 3.05
CA VAL A 96 23.38 19.16 2.14
C VAL A 96 23.60 20.47 2.93
N CYS A 97 23.07 20.56 4.15
CA CYS A 97 23.30 21.69 5.05
C CYS A 97 24.64 21.63 5.81
N GLY A 98 25.53 20.70 5.48
CA GLY A 98 26.85 20.58 6.09
C GLY A 98 26.91 19.82 7.41
N LEU A 99 25.86 19.07 7.77
CA LEU A 99 25.81 18.25 8.98
C LEU A 99 26.36 16.84 8.73
N ASP A 100 27.59 16.71 8.25
CA ASP A 100 28.20 15.43 7.85
C ASP A 100 28.32 14.42 8.99
N SER A 101 28.37 14.88 10.25
CA SER A 101 28.39 14.02 11.44
C SER A 101 27.05 13.36 11.73
N VAL A 102 25.94 13.82 11.14
CA VAL A 102 24.61 13.24 11.28
C VAL A 102 24.49 12.02 10.36
N LYS A 103 24.42 10.84 10.93
CA LYS A 103 24.27 9.59 10.20
C LYS A 103 22.83 9.38 9.74
N ARG A 104 21.88 9.65 10.64
CA ARG A 104 20.47 9.43 10.40
C ARG A 104 19.59 10.27 11.31
N ILE A 105 18.50 10.78 10.74
CA ILE A 105 17.42 11.43 11.48
C ILE A 105 16.15 10.60 11.30
N GLU A 106 15.48 10.24 12.38
CA GLU A 106 14.15 9.63 12.35
C GLU A 106 13.13 10.52 13.02
N ARG A 107 11.87 10.37 12.62
CA ARG A 107 10.75 11.12 13.17
C ARG A 107 9.71 10.16 13.75
N GLY A 108 9.25 10.48 14.95
CA GLY A 108 8.10 9.85 15.57
C GLY A 108 7.09 10.88 16.04
N ILE A 109 6.08 10.43 16.76
CA ILE A 109 5.07 11.26 17.40
C ILE A 109 5.06 10.97 18.89
N ALA A 110 5.17 12.02 19.69
CA ALA A 110 4.95 11.96 21.13
C ALA A 110 3.49 12.34 21.43
N PHE A 111 2.70 11.36 21.85
CA PHE A 111 1.34 11.56 22.33
C PHE A 111 1.34 11.80 23.83
N THR A 112 0.52 12.73 24.28
CA THR A 112 0.26 13.00 25.71
C THR A 112 -1.21 12.74 25.98
N ILE A 113 -1.53 11.75 26.81
CA ILE A 113 -2.88 11.29 27.11
C ILE A 113 -3.25 11.74 28.53
N GLN A 114 -4.25 12.60 28.65
CA GLN A 114 -4.79 12.96 29.95
C GLN A 114 -5.78 11.91 30.43
N LEU A 115 -5.65 11.50 31.69
CA LEU A 115 -6.46 10.48 32.32
C LEU A 115 -7.22 11.07 33.54
N LYS A 116 -8.43 10.58 33.78
CA LYS A 116 -9.21 10.90 35.00
C LYS A 116 -8.54 10.32 36.23
N ASP A 117 -8.14 9.06 36.18
CA ASP A 117 -7.39 8.36 37.19
C ASP A 117 -5.96 8.14 36.72
N LEU A 118 -5.03 8.86 37.33
CA LEU A 118 -3.60 8.82 36.99
C LEU A 118 -2.88 7.53 37.44
N ASN A 119 -3.55 6.67 38.22
CA ASN A 119 -2.98 5.39 38.64
C ASN A 119 -3.24 4.28 37.60
N LEU A 120 -4.03 4.57 36.59
CA LEU A 120 -4.34 3.64 35.51
C LEU A 120 -3.58 4.01 34.22
N GLU A 121 -3.18 3.01 33.49
CA GLU A 121 -2.64 3.19 32.15
C GLU A 121 -3.77 3.13 31.09
N PRO A 122 -3.61 3.79 29.93
CA PRO A 122 -4.55 3.64 28.82
C PRO A 122 -4.70 2.18 28.39
N LYS A 123 -5.91 1.77 28.04
CA LYS A 123 -6.14 0.43 27.53
C LYS A 123 -5.36 0.18 26.24
N LYS A 124 -4.89 -1.05 26.04
CA LYS A 124 -4.15 -1.45 24.84
C LYS A 124 -4.86 -1.07 23.53
N GLY A 125 -6.17 -1.32 23.41
CA GLY A 125 -6.93 -0.97 22.23
C GLY A 125 -6.97 0.54 21.91
N ALA A 126 -6.85 1.40 22.93
CA ALA A 126 -6.71 2.83 22.73
C ALA A 126 -5.29 3.19 22.23
N ILE A 127 -4.25 2.55 22.77
CA ILE A 127 -2.86 2.74 22.33
C ILE A 127 -2.71 2.29 20.85
N ASP A 128 -3.35 1.19 20.48
CA ASP A 128 -3.31 0.64 19.11
C ASP A 128 -3.89 1.60 18.06
N LEU A 129 -4.71 2.59 18.44
CA LEU A 129 -5.19 3.65 17.54
C LEU A 129 -4.17 4.78 17.28
N LEU A 130 -3.10 4.86 18.06
CA LEU A 130 -2.13 5.95 17.99
C LEU A 130 -1.00 5.70 16.97
N HIS A 131 -0.95 4.51 16.38
CA HIS A 131 0.13 4.14 15.45
C HIS A 131 -0.34 3.13 14.40
N ASP A 132 0.34 3.09 13.27
CA ASP A 132 0.17 2.01 12.30
C ASP A 132 0.96 0.78 12.76
N ARG A 133 0.26 -0.25 13.24
CA ARG A 133 0.84 -1.50 13.75
C ARG A 133 1.77 -2.22 12.77
N MET A 134 1.71 -1.92 11.46
CA MET A 134 2.55 -2.55 10.45
C MET A 134 3.88 -1.82 10.24
N THR A 135 3.89 -0.51 10.29
CA THR A 135 5.08 0.32 10.05
C THR A 135 5.66 0.95 11.28
N GLU A 136 4.87 1.02 12.37
CA GLU A 136 5.23 1.70 13.59
C GLU A 136 5.11 0.79 14.81
N LEU A 137 5.68 1.22 15.89
CA LEU A 137 5.51 0.66 17.25
C LEU A 137 5.24 1.79 18.25
N ALA A 138 4.49 1.47 19.28
CA ALA A 138 4.22 2.37 20.39
C ALA A 138 5.02 1.94 21.62
N ILE A 139 5.78 2.87 22.21
CA ILE A 139 6.59 2.67 23.43
C ILE A 139 6.25 3.75 24.48
N SER A 140 6.34 3.40 25.75
CA SER A 140 6.14 4.34 26.86
C SER A 140 7.45 4.98 27.33
N GLU A 141 8.57 4.32 27.10
CA GLU A 141 9.89 4.74 27.56
C GLU A 141 10.75 5.18 26.36
N LEU A 142 11.12 6.46 26.33
CA LEU A 142 11.86 7.06 25.22
C LEU A 142 13.27 6.45 25.03
N ASP A 143 13.87 5.92 26.07
CA ASP A 143 15.21 5.31 25.99
C ASP A 143 15.24 4.08 25.05
N GLN A 144 14.11 3.37 24.93
CA GLN A 144 13.96 2.25 24.01
C GLN A 144 14.04 2.68 22.53
N ALA A 145 13.75 3.94 22.23
CA ALA A 145 13.76 4.44 20.87
C ALA A 145 15.15 4.41 20.20
N SER A 146 16.23 4.26 20.99
CA SER A 146 17.58 4.10 20.44
C SER A 146 17.74 2.85 19.57
N GLU A 147 16.89 1.83 19.76
CA GLU A 147 16.90 0.59 18.97
C GLU A 147 16.48 0.82 17.51
N ILE A 148 15.87 1.95 17.17
CA ILE A 148 15.50 2.29 15.79
C ILE A 148 16.74 2.37 14.86
N PHE A 149 17.90 2.67 15.40
CA PHE A 149 19.16 2.79 14.67
C PHE A 149 19.92 1.47 14.53
N VAL A 150 19.43 0.39 15.15
CA VAL A 150 20.05 -0.93 15.09
C VAL A 150 19.69 -1.60 13.77
N THR A 151 20.70 -2.17 13.09
CA THR A 151 20.47 -3.01 11.91
C THR A 151 20.07 -4.40 12.37
N LEU A 152 18.92 -4.90 11.91
CA LEU A 152 18.46 -6.25 12.22
C LEU A 152 18.96 -7.23 11.16
N GLU A 153 19.39 -8.42 11.61
CA GLU A 153 19.70 -9.52 10.70
C GLU A 153 18.43 -10.15 10.13
N PRO A 154 18.45 -10.57 8.84
CA PRO A 154 17.32 -11.27 8.24
C PRO A 154 16.96 -12.54 9.01
N LYS A 155 15.66 -12.81 9.16
CA LYS A 155 15.21 -14.10 9.70
C LYS A 155 15.59 -15.23 8.75
N PRO A 156 16.01 -16.41 9.28
CA PRO A 156 16.25 -17.56 8.42
C PRO A 156 14.96 -18.00 7.74
N SER A 157 15.08 -18.51 6.50
CA SER A 157 13.97 -19.17 5.82
C SER A 157 13.54 -20.43 6.56
N SER A 158 12.27 -20.69 6.65
CA SER A 158 11.70 -21.91 7.19
C SER A 158 11.44 -22.94 6.08
N THR A 159 11.42 -24.21 6.45
CA THR A 159 11.14 -25.32 5.52
C THR A 159 9.92 -26.08 5.98
N ILE A 160 9.00 -26.38 5.07
CA ILE A 160 7.77 -27.10 5.34
C ILE A 160 7.96 -28.58 5.02
N ASP A 161 7.89 -29.45 6.03
CA ASP A 161 8.28 -30.89 5.93
C ASP A 161 7.19 -31.75 5.26
N ILE A 162 7.02 -31.56 3.95
CA ILE A 162 6.08 -32.35 3.16
C ILE A 162 6.57 -33.77 2.85
N LEU A 163 7.88 -34.03 2.93
CA LEU A 163 8.41 -35.38 2.69
C LEU A 163 7.98 -36.35 3.80
N SER A 164 7.85 -35.85 5.04
CA SER A 164 7.40 -36.67 6.19
C SER A 164 5.89 -36.61 6.38
N ASP A 165 5.27 -35.42 6.34
CA ASP A 165 3.90 -35.19 6.74
C ASP A 165 2.91 -35.02 5.56
N GLY A 166 3.43 -35.05 4.32
CA GLY A 166 2.61 -35.02 3.11
C GLY A 166 1.74 -33.78 2.98
N LYS A 167 0.48 -33.98 2.56
CA LYS A 167 -0.50 -32.92 2.35
C LYS A 167 -0.83 -32.14 3.63
N ASN A 168 -0.79 -32.82 4.80
CA ASN A 168 -1.12 -32.18 6.08
C ASN A 168 -0.15 -31.02 6.41
N ALA A 169 1.14 -31.15 6.07
CA ALA A 169 2.10 -30.04 6.24
C ALA A 169 1.74 -28.84 5.36
N LEU A 170 1.25 -29.07 4.14
CA LEU A 170 0.78 -28.00 3.25
C LEU A 170 -0.53 -27.35 3.77
N GLU A 171 -1.46 -28.13 4.32
CA GLU A 171 -2.70 -27.60 4.90
C GLU A 171 -2.41 -26.66 6.09
N VAL A 172 -1.49 -27.05 6.98
CA VAL A 172 -1.04 -26.22 8.08
C VAL A 172 -0.36 -24.95 7.56
N ALA A 173 0.59 -25.07 6.64
CA ALA A 173 1.28 -23.93 6.04
C ALA A 173 0.31 -23.00 5.29
N ASN A 174 -0.69 -23.55 4.58
CA ASN A 174 -1.74 -22.80 3.88
C ASN A 174 -2.51 -21.89 4.85
N GLN A 175 -2.83 -22.41 6.03
CA GLN A 175 -3.53 -21.65 7.06
C GLN A 175 -2.63 -20.62 7.75
N GLU A 176 -1.42 -21.01 8.18
CA GLU A 176 -0.51 -20.16 8.94
C GLU A 176 0.06 -19.00 8.12
N LEU A 177 0.38 -19.27 6.84
CA LEU A 177 0.96 -18.29 5.92
C LEU A 177 -0.10 -17.55 5.08
N GLY A 178 -1.38 -17.92 5.17
CA GLY A 178 -2.46 -17.30 4.40
C GLY A 178 -2.30 -17.46 2.89
N LEU A 179 -1.94 -18.67 2.42
CA LEU A 179 -1.60 -18.91 1.01
C LEU A 179 -2.82 -18.97 0.09
N ALA A 180 -4.01 -19.22 0.62
CA ALA A 180 -5.26 -19.35 -0.15
C ALA A 180 -5.21 -20.44 -1.26
N LEU A 181 -4.50 -21.53 -1.00
CA LEU A 181 -4.41 -22.68 -1.92
C LEU A 181 -5.65 -23.58 -1.79
N ASN A 182 -6.14 -24.04 -2.93
CA ASN A 182 -7.16 -25.07 -2.98
C ASN A 182 -6.55 -26.50 -2.94
N ASP A 183 -7.41 -27.52 -2.86
CA ASP A 183 -6.95 -28.91 -2.75
C ASP A 183 -6.12 -29.39 -3.94
N GLU A 184 -6.50 -29.01 -5.17
CA GLU A 184 -5.80 -29.38 -6.40
C GLU A 184 -4.41 -28.74 -6.46
N GLU A 185 -4.29 -27.50 -6.01
CA GLU A 185 -3.02 -26.79 -5.94
C GLU A 185 -2.06 -27.38 -4.89
N MET A 186 -2.61 -27.79 -3.74
CA MET A 186 -1.82 -28.49 -2.73
C MET A 186 -1.36 -29.87 -3.21
N GLU A 187 -2.22 -30.61 -3.92
CA GLU A 187 -1.85 -31.89 -4.53
C GLU A 187 -0.77 -31.72 -5.61
N TYR A 188 -0.89 -30.70 -6.45
CA TYR A 188 0.13 -30.35 -7.43
C TYR A 188 1.47 -30.05 -6.77
N LEU A 189 1.50 -29.20 -5.74
CA LEU A 189 2.73 -28.87 -5.01
C LEU A 189 3.36 -30.10 -4.38
N LEU A 190 2.56 -30.94 -3.72
CA LEU A 190 3.02 -32.18 -3.12
C LEU A 190 3.71 -33.08 -4.18
N ASP A 191 3.04 -33.31 -5.31
CA ASP A 191 3.60 -34.13 -6.40
C ASP A 191 4.92 -33.56 -6.94
N GLN A 192 5.01 -32.24 -7.16
CA GLN A 192 6.23 -31.60 -7.67
C GLN A 192 7.39 -31.70 -6.69
N PHE A 193 7.18 -31.42 -5.41
CA PHE A 193 8.26 -31.47 -4.42
C PHE A 193 8.68 -32.90 -4.06
N LEU A 194 7.76 -33.88 -4.12
CA LEU A 194 8.10 -35.31 -4.05
C LEU A 194 9.00 -35.72 -5.22
N LYS A 195 8.72 -35.28 -6.46
CA LYS A 195 9.58 -35.52 -7.62
C LYS A 195 10.96 -34.89 -7.46
N LEU A 196 11.03 -33.69 -6.87
CA LEU A 196 12.27 -33.01 -6.56
C LEU A 196 13.04 -33.63 -5.38
N ASN A 197 12.40 -34.51 -4.63
CA ASN A 197 12.93 -35.15 -3.42
C ASN A 197 13.50 -34.16 -2.41
N ARG A 198 12.80 -33.06 -2.18
CA ARG A 198 13.11 -32.04 -1.18
C ARG A 198 11.85 -31.34 -0.66
N ASN A 199 11.98 -30.74 0.50
CA ASN A 199 10.96 -29.90 1.08
C ASN A 199 10.94 -28.49 0.46
N PRO A 200 9.76 -27.83 0.35
CA PRO A 200 9.69 -26.41 -0.03
C PRO A 200 10.09 -25.50 1.12
N SER A 201 10.61 -24.33 0.79
CA SER A 201 10.70 -23.22 1.73
C SER A 201 9.39 -22.44 1.82
N ASP A 202 9.23 -21.67 2.91
CA ASP A 202 8.15 -20.69 3.10
C ASP A 202 8.07 -19.69 1.93
N ALA A 203 9.22 -19.19 1.47
CA ALA A 203 9.32 -18.28 0.33
C ALA A 203 8.82 -18.92 -0.98
N GLU A 204 9.15 -20.20 -1.25
CA GLU A 204 8.67 -20.89 -2.45
C GLU A 204 7.16 -21.09 -2.44
N LEU A 205 6.58 -21.46 -1.30
CA LEU A 205 5.13 -21.59 -1.16
C LEU A 205 4.43 -20.24 -1.32
N MET A 206 4.97 -19.18 -0.71
CA MET A 206 4.44 -17.83 -0.84
C MET A 206 4.52 -17.34 -2.29
N MET A 207 5.63 -17.54 -2.98
CA MET A 207 5.79 -17.18 -4.40
C MET A 207 4.77 -17.92 -5.27
N PHE A 208 4.59 -19.22 -5.04
CA PHE A 208 3.60 -20.00 -5.78
C PHE A 208 2.18 -19.47 -5.53
N ALA A 209 1.82 -19.23 -4.28
CA ALA A 209 0.50 -18.72 -3.89
C ALA A 209 0.21 -17.35 -4.56
N GLN A 210 1.19 -16.44 -4.57
CA GLN A 210 1.05 -15.14 -5.24
C GLN A 210 0.90 -15.30 -6.75
N ALA A 211 1.83 -16.01 -7.41
CA ALA A 211 1.84 -16.19 -8.85
C ALA A 211 0.63 -16.97 -9.38
N ASN A 212 0.05 -17.85 -8.54
CA ASN A 212 -1.10 -18.69 -8.91
C ASN A 212 -2.45 -18.16 -8.37
N SER A 213 -2.47 -16.97 -7.77
CA SER A 213 -3.70 -16.32 -7.26
C SER A 213 -4.64 -15.91 -8.39
N GLU A 214 -5.92 -15.66 -8.06
CA GLU A 214 -6.88 -15.06 -8.99
C GLU A 214 -6.38 -13.70 -9.49
N HIS A 215 -5.74 -12.93 -8.62
CA HIS A 215 -5.12 -11.64 -8.97
C HIS A 215 -4.15 -11.73 -10.14
N CYS A 216 -3.29 -12.77 -10.19
CA CYS A 216 -2.31 -12.93 -11.25
C CYS A 216 -2.83 -13.74 -12.45
N ARG A 217 -3.64 -14.77 -12.21
CA ARG A 217 -4.04 -15.73 -13.24
C ARG A 217 -5.42 -15.55 -13.81
N HIS A 218 -6.29 -14.77 -13.18
CA HIS A 218 -7.66 -14.55 -13.63
C HIS A 218 -8.40 -15.88 -13.87
N LYS A 219 -8.31 -16.83 -12.94
CA LYS A 219 -8.82 -18.20 -13.08
C LYS A 219 -10.31 -18.23 -13.40
N VAL A 220 -11.10 -17.41 -12.70
CA VAL A 220 -12.55 -17.30 -12.92
C VAL A 220 -12.85 -16.71 -14.30
N PHE A 221 -12.14 -15.66 -14.70
CA PHE A 221 -12.34 -15.03 -16.01
C PHE A 221 -11.90 -15.91 -17.18
N ASN A 222 -10.93 -16.81 -16.98
CA ASN A 222 -10.45 -17.76 -17.97
C ASN A 222 -11.15 -19.14 -17.89
N ALA A 223 -12.04 -19.35 -16.93
CA ALA A 223 -12.74 -20.62 -16.75
C ALA A 223 -13.75 -20.89 -17.85
N ASP A 224 -14.05 -22.18 -18.07
CA ASP A 224 -15.20 -22.62 -18.86
C ASP A 224 -16.49 -22.41 -18.07
N TRP A 225 -17.50 -21.84 -18.71
CA TRP A 225 -18.76 -21.50 -18.04
C TRP A 225 -19.90 -22.40 -18.51
N VAL A 226 -20.64 -22.95 -17.54
CA VAL A 226 -21.90 -23.64 -17.76
C VAL A 226 -22.99 -22.83 -17.06
N ILE A 227 -23.92 -22.25 -17.82
CA ILE A 227 -25.05 -21.48 -17.30
C ILE A 227 -26.35 -22.21 -17.64
N ASP A 228 -27.12 -22.57 -16.60
CA ASP A 228 -28.36 -23.34 -16.71
C ASP A 228 -28.19 -24.63 -17.53
N GLY A 229 -27.05 -25.32 -17.35
CA GLY A 229 -26.71 -26.56 -18.05
C GLY A 229 -26.23 -26.36 -19.50
N ILE A 230 -26.03 -25.13 -19.95
CA ILE A 230 -25.55 -24.81 -21.28
C ILE A 230 -24.08 -24.32 -21.20
N GLU A 231 -23.19 -25.06 -21.85
CA GLU A 231 -21.79 -24.67 -22.01
C GLU A 231 -21.69 -23.39 -22.86
N LYS A 232 -20.86 -22.46 -22.43
CA LYS A 232 -20.56 -21.25 -23.18
C LYS A 232 -19.32 -21.44 -24.04
N GLU A 233 -19.36 -20.95 -25.27
CA GLU A 233 -18.26 -21.11 -26.24
C GLU A 233 -17.00 -20.32 -25.88
N LYS A 234 -17.14 -19.27 -25.04
CA LYS A 234 -16.06 -18.35 -24.70
C LYS A 234 -16.00 -18.14 -23.21
N SER A 235 -14.77 -18.03 -22.69
CA SER A 235 -14.53 -17.49 -21.36
C SER A 235 -14.92 -16.02 -21.27
N LEU A 236 -15.08 -15.49 -20.04
CA LEU A 236 -15.31 -14.05 -19.84
C LEU A 236 -14.15 -13.21 -20.42
N PHE A 237 -12.92 -13.71 -20.26
CA PHE A 237 -11.74 -13.00 -20.75
C PHE A 237 -11.68 -12.96 -22.29
N ASP A 238 -12.11 -14.02 -22.97
CA ASP A 238 -12.20 -14.04 -24.43
C ASP A 238 -13.27 -13.06 -24.95
N MET A 239 -14.41 -12.94 -24.24
CA MET A 239 -15.43 -11.94 -24.57
C MET A 239 -14.87 -10.50 -24.44
N ILE A 240 -14.05 -10.21 -23.43
CA ILE A 240 -13.38 -8.92 -23.29
C ILE A 240 -12.43 -8.67 -24.47
N LYS A 241 -11.65 -9.69 -24.87
CA LYS A 241 -10.72 -9.60 -26.00
C LYS A 241 -11.40 -9.43 -27.35
N ASP A 242 -12.66 -9.80 -27.51
CA ASP A 242 -13.41 -9.63 -28.76
C ASP A 242 -13.41 -8.17 -29.24
N THR A 243 -13.44 -7.21 -28.33
CA THR A 243 -13.35 -5.77 -28.66
C THR A 243 -12.02 -5.44 -29.34
N TYR A 244 -10.92 -5.96 -28.83
CA TYR A 244 -9.60 -5.79 -29.43
C TYR A 244 -9.49 -6.50 -30.77
N VAL A 245 -9.96 -7.74 -30.89
CA VAL A 245 -9.94 -8.50 -32.12
C VAL A 245 -10.73 -7.78 -33.22
N SER A 246 -11.89 -7.21 -32.87
CA SER A 246 -12.77 -6.51 -33.80
C SER A 246 -12.25 -5.14 -34.23
N SER A 247 -11.46 -4.45 -33.38
CA SER A 247 -11.02 -3.06 -33.61
C SER A 247 -9.65 -2.80 -33.03
N SER A 248 -8.62 -3.48 -33.54
CA SER A 248 -7.22 -3.32 -33.09
C SER A 248 -6.45 -2.20 -33.80
N LYS A 249 -7.06 -1.48 -34.71
CA LYS A 249 -6.41 -0.37 -35.44
C LYS A 249 -5.93 0.67 -34.40
N ASN A 250 -4.68 1.08 -34.54
CA ASN A 250 -3.98 2.01 -33.63
C ASN A 250 -3.66 1.46 -32.23
N VAL A 251 -3.91 0.18 -31.93
CA VAL A 251 -3.42 -0.45 -30.69
C VAL A 251 -2.06 -1.08 -30.97
N LEU A 252 -1.01 -0.57 -30.34
CA LEU A 252 0.36 -1.04 -30.53
C LEU A 252 0.69 -2.22 -29.60
N SER A 253 0.15 -2.21 -28.39
CA SER A 253 0.29 -3.29 -27.42
C SER A 253 -0.98 -3.44 -26.59
N ALA A 254 -1.51 -4.66 -26.47
CA ALA A 254 -2.59 -5.02 -25.56
C ALA A 254 -2.45 -6.48 -25.15
N TYR A 255 -2.78 -6.81 -23.88
CA TYR A 255 -2.73 -8.17 -23.30
C TYR A 255 -1.35 -8.86 -23.33
N LYS A 256 -0.27 -8.09 -23.51
CA LYS A 256 1.10 -8.62 -23.61
C LYS A 256 2.05 -8.00 -22.60
N ASP A 257 1.69 -6.87 -22.04
CA ASP A 257 2.50 -6.11 -21.11
C ASP A 257 1.64 -5.57 -19.97
N ASN A 258 2.23 -4.84 -19.04
CA ASN A 258 1.57 -4.31 -17.83
C ASN A 258 0.48 -3.27 -18.13
N ALA A 259 0.60 -2.53 -19.23
CA ALA A 259 -0.42 -1.60 -19.69
C ALA A 259 -0.63 -1.69 -21.21
N ALA A 260 -1.75 -1.17 -21.69
CA ALA A 260 -2.03 -1.06 -23.13
C ALA A 260 -1.39 0.20 -23.71
N VAL A 261 -0.94 0.12 -24.98
CA VAL A 261 -0.36 1.25 -25.71
C VAL A 261 -1.16 1.51 -26.98
N ILE A 262 -1.59 2.75 -27.15
CA ILE A 262 -2.34 3.25 -28.31
C ILE A 262 -1.46 4.23 -29.08
N ALA A 263 -1.45 4.14 -30.40
CA ALA A 263 -0.69 5.02 -31.26
C ALA A 263 -1.06 6.49 -31.02
N GLY A 264 -0.06 7.31 -30.86
CA GLY A 264 -0.14 8.77 -30.79
C GLY A 264 0.45 9.43 -32.03
N ASP A 265 0.97 10.62 -31.86
CA ASP A 265 1.53 11.45 -32.93
C ASP A 265 2.92 11.96 -32.56
N LYS A 266 3.57 12.62 -33.53
CA LYS A 266 4.83 13.33 -33.29
C LYS A 266 4.63 14.49 -32.35
N ALA A 267 5.43 14.54 -31.31
CA ALA A 267 5.43 15.61 -30.33
C ALA A 267 6.84 15.86 -29.77
N ASP A 268 6.99 17.01 -29.12
CA ASP A 268 8.24 17.34 -28.47
C ASP A 268 8.24 16.90 -27.01
N TRP A 269 9.24 16.11 -26.63
CA TRP A 269 9.58 15.82 -25.25
C TRP A 269 10.53 16.88 -24.73
N PHE A 270 10.37 17.25 -23.47
CA PHE A 270 11.33 18.09 -22.75
C PHE A 270 12.00 17.22 -21.69
N LEU A 271 13.19 16.75 -21.99
CA LEU A 271 13.94 15.77 -21.20
C LEU A 271 15.40 16.20 -21.07
N PRO A 272 16.12 15.69 -20.03
CA PRO A 272 17.55 15.87 -19.94
C PRO A 272 18.26 15.04 -21.04
N ASN A 273 19.26 15.62 -21.66
CA ASN A 273 20.15 14.92 -22.58
C ASN A 273 21.06 13.97 -21.77
N LEU A 274 21.21 12.73 -22.23
CA LEU A 274 22.00 11.71 -21.53
C LEU A 274 23.51 12.03 -21.43
N ASN A 275 24.05 12.88 -22.32
CA ASN A 275 25.49 13.17 -22.34
C ASN A 275 25.89 14.32 -21.43
N ASP A 276 25.12 15.39 -21.39
CA ASP A 276 25.46 16.64 -20.66
C ASP A 276 24.42 16.97 -19.57
N GLN A 277 23.32 16.23 -19.54
CA GLN A 277 22.20 16.41 -18.60
C GLN A 277 21.49 17.77 -18.72
N GLU A 278 21.72 18.50 -19.80
CA GLU A 278 20.98 19.71 -20.10
C GLU A 278 19.58 19.38 -20.63
N TYR A 279 18.58 20.09 -20.15
CA TYR A 279 17.20 19.91 -20.63
C TYR A 279 17.03 20.47 -22.03
N GLY A 280 16.52 19.66 -22.95
CA GLY A 280 16.28 20.00 -24.33
C GLY A 280 14.94 19.47 -24.86
N ARG A 281 14.59 19.89 -26.08
CA ARG A 281 13.43 19.37 -26.79
C ARG A 281 13.86 18.30 -27.77
N PHE A 282 13.21 17.15 -27.69
CA PHE A 282 13.43 15.99 -28.57
C PHE A 282 12.12 15.69 -29.26
N ASN A 283 12.10 15.73 -30.59
CA ASN A 283 10.93 15.36 -31.37
C ASN A 283 10.89 13.83 -31.60
N ASP A 284 9.79 13.19 -31.19
CA ASP A 284 9.62 11.73 -31.29
C ASP A 284 8.15 11.38 -31.58
N GLU A 285 7.89 10.15 -32.00
CA GLU A 285 6.55 9.59 -31.98
C GLU A 285 6.21 9.17 -30.55
N ILE A 286 5.22 9.86 -29.98
CA ILE A 286 4.82 9.70 -28.57
C ILE A 286 3.46 9.04 -28.53
N HIS A 287 3.41 7.87 -27.93
CA HIS A 287 2.19 7.08 -27.79
C HIS A 287 1.55 7.28 -26.43
N THR A 288 0.26 6.98 -26.34
CA THR A 288 -0.49 7.00 -25.09
C THR A 288 -0.55 5.60 -24.52
N MET A 289 -0.14 5.46 -23.28
CA MET A 289 -0.29 4.25 -22.49
C MET A 289 -1.45 4.43 -21.49
N MET A 290 -2.19 3.35 -21.22
CA MET A 290 -3.33 3.35 -20.32
C MET A 290 -3.38 2.06 -19.49
N LYS A 291 -3.62 2.23 -18.18
CA LYS A 291 -3.78 1.14 -17.21
C LYS A 291 -5.01 1.40 -16.34
N VAL A 292 -5.75 0.34 -16.04
CA VAL A 292 -6.83 0.34 -15.03
C VAL A 292 -6.80 -1.00 -14.30
N GLU A 293 -6.93 -0.96 -12.99
CA GLU A 293 -7.06 -2.15 -12.14
C GLU A 293 -7.95 -1.89 -10.93
N THR A 294 -8.22 -2.93 -10.15
CA THR A 294 -8.97 -2.84 -8.89
C THR A 294 -8.06 -3.12 -7.69
N HIS A 295 -8.29 -2.40 -6.60
CA HIS A 295 -7.56 -2.61 -5.33
C HIS A 295 -8.54 -2.75 -4.17
N ASN A 296 -9.44 -3.74 -4.27
CA ASN A 296 -10.64 -3.90 -3.46
C ASN A 296 -10.32 -4.31 -2.03
N HIS A 297 -9.61 -5.46 -1.85
CA HIS A 297 -9.33 -6.04 -0.54
C HIS A 297 -8.51 -5.11 0.36
N PRO A 298 -7.37 -4.54 -0.08
CA PRO A 298 -6.61 -3.62 0.76
C PRO A 298 -7.40 -2.38 1.17
N THR A 299 -8.23 -1.84 0.26
CA THR A 299 -9.11 -0.69 0.55
C THR A 299 -10.20 -1.04 1.56
N ALA A 300 -10.71 -2.28 1.54
CA ALA A 300 -11.67 -2.76 2.54
C ALA A 300 -11.07 -2.86 3.94
N ILE A 301 -9.82 -3.30 4.05
CA ILE A 301 -9.13 -3.52 5.33
C ILE A 301 -8.64 -2.21 5.93
N SER A 302 -8.02 -1.37 5.11
CA SER A 302 -7.43 -0.10 5.54
C SER A 302 -7.56 0.95 4.43
N PRO A 303 -8.64 1.73 4.41
CA PRO A 303 -9.06 2.54 3.27
C PRO A 303 -8.00 3.50 2.74
N TYR A 304 -7.36 4.28 3.63
CA TYR A 304 -6.34 5.24 3.21
C TYR A 304 -5.11 4.56 2.61
N PRO A 305 -4.35 3.69 3.32
CA PRO A 305 -3.16 3.05 2.75
C PRO A 305 -3.52 2.07 1.62
N GLY A 306 -4.67 1.42 1.69
CA GLY A 306 -5.14 0.52 0.63
C GLY A 306 -5.39 1.25 -0.68
N ALA A 307 -6.07 2.39 -0.67
CA ALA A 307 -6.28 3.19 -1.86
C ALA A 307 -5.01 3.91 -2.34
N ALA A 308 -4.17 4.39 -1.42
CA ALA A 308 -2.87 4.98 -1.74
C ALA A 308 -2.00 4.00 -2.52
N THR A 309 -1.82 2.80 -2.00
CA THR A 309 -0.97 1.78 -2.64
C THR A 309 -1.60 1.14 -3.87
N GLY A 310 -2.93 1.22 -4.02
CA GLY A 310 -3.59 0.96 -5.30
C GLY A 310 -3.09 1.89 -6.40
N SER A 311 -3.03 3.20 -6.13
CA SER A 311 -2.43 4.18 -7.06
C SER A 311 -0.96 3.88 -7.34
N GLY A 312 -0.18 3.46 -6.33
CA GLY A 312 1.19 3.04 -6.50
C GLY A 312 1.33 1.79 -7.39
N GLY A 313 0.46 0.79 -7.22
CA GLY A 313 0.43 -0.43 -8.05
C GLY A 313 0.19 -0.12 -9.52
N GLU A 314 -0.77 0.73 -9.78
CA GLU A 314 -1.10 1.18 -11.13
C GLU A 314 0.05 1.96 -11.78
N ILE A 315 0.70 2.88 -11.04
CA ILE A 315 1.88 3.63 -11.51
C ILE A 315 3.04 2.68 -11.85
N ARG A 316 3.28 1.66 -11.03
CA ARG A 316 4.34 0.67 -11.30
C ARG A 316 4.11 -0.08 -12.61
N ASP A 317 2.87 -0.44 -12.90
CA ASP A 317 2.53 -1.10 -14.16
C ASP A 317 2.71 -0.16 -15.36
N GLU A 318 2.30 1.09 -15.24
CA GLU A 318 2.59 2.09 -16.27
C GLU A 318 4.10 2.22 -16.50
N ALA A 319 4.87 2.44 -15.43
CA ALA A 319 6.32 2.62 -15.51
C ALA A 319 7.06 1.40 -16.07
N ALA A 320 6.56 0.18 -15.78
CA ALA A 320 7.13 -1.08 -16.25
C ALA A 320 6.74 -1.44 -17.69
N THR A 321 5.84 -0.68 -18.33
CA THR A 321 5.39 -0.96 -19.68
C THR A 321 6.51 -0.71 -20.69
N GLY A 322 6.71 -1.65 -21.60
CA GLY A 322 7.78 -1.61 -22.60
C GLY A 322 9.16 -1.54 -21.95
N ARG A 323 9.94 -0.55 -22.31
CA ARG A 323 11.26 -0.25 -21.75
C ARG A 323 11.25 0.99 -20.84
N GLY A 324 10.11 1.31 -20.26
CA GLY A 324 9.86 2.45 -19.42
C GLY A 324 8.91 3.44 -20.07
N ALA A 325 7.87 3.81 -19.35
CA ALA A 325 6.90 4.80 -19.75
C ALA A 325 6.74 5.86 -18.64
N MET A 326 6.16 7.00 -18.96
CA MET A 326 6.02 8.14 -18.06
C MET A 326 4.56 8.31 -17.64
N PRO A 327 4.15 7.92 -16.43
CA PRO A 327 2.83 8.21 -15.89
C PRO A 327 2.56 9.72 -15.83
N LYS A 328 1.41 10.17 -16.33
CA LYS A 328 1.08 11.61 -16.44
C LYS A 328 -0.14 12.04 -15.64
N ALA A 329 -1.14 11.17 -15.52
CA ALA A 329 -2.37 11.48 -14.79
C ALA A 329 -3.02 10.21 -14.26
N GLY A 330 -3.64 10.31 -13.09
CA GLY A 330 -4.35 9.22 -12.42
C GLY A 330 -5.84 9.46 -12.28
N LEU A 331 -6.56 8.40 -11.95
CA LEU A 331 -7.96 8.41 -11.54
C LEU A 331 -8.17 7.42 -10.38
N THR A 332 -9.19 7.67 -9.55
CA THR A 332 -9.68 6.74 -8.56
C THR A 332 -11.20 6.74 -8.52
N GLY A 333 -11.83 5.57 -8.41
CA GLY A 333 -13.28 5.43 -8.32
C GLY A 333 -13.66 4.41 -7.25
N PHE A 334 -14.79 4.66 -6.57
CA PHE A 334 -15.23 3.85 -5.45
C PHE A 334 -16.68 3.44 -5.60
N SER A 335 -16.97 2.15 -5.40
CA SER A 335 -18.31 1.61 -5.24
C SER A 335 -18.40 0.89 -3.91
N VAL A 336 -19.38 1.27 -3.10
CA VAL A 336 -19.63 0.70 -1.76
C VAL A 336 -21.13 0.45 -1.56
N SER A 337 -21.50 -0.29 -0.51
CA SER A 337 -22.88 -0.43 -0.05
C SER A 337 -23.40 0.83 0.64
N HIS A 338 -24.51 0.74 1.39
CA HIS A 338 -25.12 1.87 2.08
C HIS A 338 -24.14 2.55 3.05
N LEU A 339 -24.19 3.88 3.10
CA LEU A 339 -23.23 4.69 3.84
C LEU A 339 -23.55 4.81 5.33
N PHE A 340 -24.84 4.79 5.72
CA PHE A 340 -25.29 5.04 7.09
C PHE A 340 -24.68 6.32 7.65
N ILE A 341 -24.91 7.45 6.95
CA ILE A 341 -24.35 8.74 7.37
C ILE A 341 -24.97 9.11 8.71
N PRO A 342 -24.19 9.37 9.78
CA PRO A 342 -24.70 9.75 11.09
C PRO A 342 -25.59 10.99 11.00
N ASP A 343 -26.73 10.97 11.67
CA ASP A 343 -27.77 12.01 11.68
C ASP A 343 -28.47 12.25 10.34
N ASP A 344 -28.20 11.40 9.30
CA ASP A 344 -28.85 11.45 7.98
C ASP A 344 -29.09 10.05 7.41
N GLU A 345 -29.37 9.06 8.28
CA GLU A 345 -29.71 7.70 7.85
C GLU A 345 -31.00 7.72 7.01
N GLN A 346 -30.98 6.96 5.92
CA GLN A 346 -32.09 6.90 5.01
C GLN A 346 -33.04 5.72 5.32
N SER A 347 -34.32 5.88 5.02
CA SER A 347 -35.35 4.86 5.34
C SER A 347 -35.18 3.51 4.63
N TRP A 348 -34.36 3.47 3.57
CA TRP A 348 -34.03 2.24 2.83
C TRP A 348 -32.73 1.58 3.28
N GLU A 349 -31.96 2.20 4.17
CA GLU A 349 -30.72 1.63 4.70
C GLU A 349 -31.04 0.62 5.81
N GLU A 350 -30.78 -0.65 5.54
CA GLU A 350 -30.96 -1.72 6.51
C GLU A 350 -29.62 -2.35 6.86
N THR A 351 -29.34 -2.49 8.14
CA THR A 351 -28.10 -3.10 8.62
C THR A 351 -28.11 -4.60 8.40
N ILE A 352 -27.17 -5.10 7.61
CA ILE A 352 -26.95 -6.54 7.39
C ILE A 352 -25.72 -7.07 8.14
N GLY A 353 -24.95 -6.16 8.80
CA GLY A 353 -23.69 -6.47 9.46
C GLY A 353 -22.50 -6.52 8.51
N LYS A 354 -21.31 -6.57 9.08
CA LYS A 354 -20.03 -6.70 8.38
C LYS A 354 -19.02 -7.38 9.30
N PRO A 355 -17.94 -8.00 8.74
CA PRO A 355 -16.79 -8.41 9.56
C PRO A 355 -16.15 -7.22 10.26
N ASP A 356 -15.70 -7.39 11.51
CA ASP A 356 -15.18 -6.31 12.35
C ASP A 356 -13.90 -5.66 11.77
N HIS A 357 -13.11 -6.44 11.05
CA HIS A 357 -11.84 -5.98 10.45
C HIS A 357 -12.00 -5.30 9.09
N ILE A 358 -13.20 -5.23 8.54
CA ILE A 358 -13.51 -4.49 7.31
C ILE A 358 -14.04 -3.11 7.68
N ALA A 359 -13.51 -2.07 7.06
CA ALA A 359 -13.98 -0.70 7.25
C ALA A 359 -15.43 -0.53 6.77
N SER A 360 -16.15 0.42 7.36
CA SER A 360 -17.50 0.77 6.91
C SER A 360 -17.48 1.42 5.52
N ALA A 361 -18.61 1.37 4.81
CA ALA A 361 -18.76 2.04 3.52
C ALA A 361 -18.45 3.55 3.61
N LEU A 362 -18.87 4.19 4.69
CA LEU A 362 -18.60 5.60 4.94
C LEU A 362 -17.11 5.89 5.15
N GLU A 363 -16.41 5.10 5.96
CA GLU A 363 -14.95 5.22 6.16
C GLU A 363 -14.20 5.06 4.84
N ILE A 364 -14.59 4.08 4.01
CA ILE A 364 -13.97 3.87 2.70
C ILE A 364 -14.15 5.09 1.80
N MET A 365 -15.37 5.68 1.79
CA MET A 365 -15.68 6.84 0.95
C MET A 365 -15.03 8.14 1.44
N ILE A 366 -14.67 8.23 2.72
CA ILE A 366 -13.93 9.38 3.28
C ILE A 366 -12.44 9.21 3.07
N ASP A 367 -11.86 8.11 3.52
CA ASP A 367 -10.41 7.93 3.61
C ASP A 367 -9.79 7.43 2.29
N GLY A 368 -10.49 6.58 1.54
CA GLY A 368 -9.98 6.00 0.30
C GLY A 368 -9.60 7.04 -0.75
N PRO A 369 -10.48 7.99 -1.11
CA PRO A 369 -10.16 9.04 -2.07
C PRO A 369 -8.99 9.93 -1.65
N ILE A 370 -8.88 10.20 -0.34
CA ILE A 370 -7.77 11.00 0.20
C ILE A 370 -6.46 10.22 0.06
N GLY A 371 -6.45 8.92 0.36
CA GLY A 371 -5.28 8.07 0.20
C GLY A 371 -4.79 8.01 -1.25
N GLY A 372 -5.68 7.74 -2.20
CA GLY A 372 -5.35 7.72 -3.62
C GLY A 372 -4.83 9.06 -4.15
N ALA A 373 -5.48 10.16 -3.75
CA ALA A 373 -5.06 11.51 -4.13
C ALA A 373 -3.71 11.90 -3.51
N ALA A 374 -3.46 11.54 -2.26
CA ALA A 374 -2.21 11.82 -1.56
C ALA A 374 -1.03 11.11 -2.25
N TYR A 375 -1.19 9.85 -2.63
CA TYR A 375 -0.16 9.12 -3.34
C TYR A 375 0.19 9.77 -4.68
N ASN A 376 -0.82 10.07 -5.50
CA ASN A 376 -0.62 10.74 -6.78
C ASN A 376 0.06 12.10 -6.63
N ASN A 377 -0.32 12.88 -5.61
CA ASN A 377 0.27 14.18 -5.32
C ASN A 377 1.75 14.09 -4.90
N GLU A 378 2.10 13.14 -4.04
CA GLU A 378 3.49 12.92 -3.61
C GLU A 378 4.34 12.35 -4.74
N PHE A 379 3.83 11.43 -5.54
CA PHE A 379 4.48 10.96 -6.76
C PHE A 379 4.73 12.08 -7.76
N GLY A 380 3.87 13.11 -7.81
CA GLY A 380 3.99 14.27 -8.66
C GLY A 380 3.21 14.19 -9.96
N ARG A 381 2.03 13.54 -9.95
CA ARG A 381 1.04 13.57 -11.05
C ARG A 381 -0.35 13.93 -10.52
N PRO A 382 -1.22 14.59 -11.31
CA PRO A 382 -2.58 14.89 -10.89
C PRO A 382 -3.46 13.62 -10.84
N ASN A 383 -4.35 13.54 -9.85
CA ASN A 383 -5.47 12.61 -9.82
C ASN A 383 -6.72 13.36 -10.31
N ILE A 384 -7.07 13.24 -11.60
CA ILE A 384 -7.97 14.15 -12.30
C ILE A 384 -9.39 13.65 -12.50
N LEU A 385 -9.61 12.35 -12.41
CA LEU A 385 -10.89 11.71 -12.64
C LEU A 385 -11.25 10.75 -11.51
N GLY A 386 -12.52 10.41 -11.43
CA GLY A 386 -13.03 9.43 -10.51
C GLY A 386 -14.54 9.43 -10.41
N TYR A 387 -15.05 8.57 -9.56
CA TYR A 387 -16.47 8.52 -9.24
C TYR A 387 -16.68 8.00 -7.82
N PHE A 388 -17.85 8.34 -7.26
CA PHE A 388 -18.41 7.73 -6.06
C PHE A 388 -19.73 7.09 -6.41
N ARG A 389 -19.92 5.86 -5.96
CA ARG A 389 -21.16 5.12 -6.23
C ARG A 389 -21.53 4.25 -5.05
N THR A 390 -22.81 4.29 -4.66
CA THR A 390 -23.39 3.38 -3.67
C THR A 390 -24.43 2.51 -4.34
N PHE A 391 -24.49 1.25 -3.96
CA PHE A 391 -25.55 0.34 -4.38
C PHE A 391 -25.73 -0.77 -3.35
N GLU A 392 -26.97 -0.96 -2.92
CA GLU A 392 -27.42 -2.13 -2.18
C GLU A 392 -28.90 -2.33 -2.43
N GLU A 393 -29.33 -3.54 -2.76
CA GLU A 393 -30.71 -3.91 -3.02
C GLU A 393 -30.99 -5.30 -2.44
N LYS A 394 -32.14 -5.46 -1.81
CA LYS A 394 -32.64 -6.78 -1.40
C LYS A 394 -33.11 -7.58 -2.60
N ASP A 395 -32.79 -8.85 -2.61
CA ASP A 395 -33.32 -9.75 -3.61
C ASP A 395 -34.85 -9.85 -3.49
N ARG A 396 -35.54 -9.85 -4.64
CA ARG A 396 -37.01 -9.88 -4.69
C ARG A 396 -37.59 -11.25 -4.43
N GLU A 397 -36.83 -12.29 -4.74
CA GLU A 397 -37.25 -13.69 -4.63
C GLU A 397 -36.72 -14.31 -3.33
N GLU A 398 -35.45 -14.02 -2.99
CA GLU A 398 -34.76 -14.50 -1.80
C GLU A 398 -34.68 -13.42 -0.72
N LYS A 399 -35.71 -13.35 0.14
CA LYS A 399 -35.88 -12.29 1.16
C LYS A 399 -34.68 -12.06 2.11
N ASN A 400 -33.78 -13.02 2.24
CA ASN A 400 -32.60 -12.94 3.10
C ASN A 400 -31.30 -12.62 2.32
N THR A 401 -31.40 -12.39 1.04
CA THR A 401 -30.26 -12.08 0.18
C THR A 401 -30.25 -10.60 -0.15
N SER A 402 -29.13 -9.96 0.04
CA SER A 402 -28.87 -8.56 -0.34
C SER A 402 -27.73 -8.51 -1.34
N TRP A 403 -27.91 -7.77 -2.41
CA TRP A 403 -26.92 -7.48 -3.44
C TRP A 403 -26.31 -6.11 -3.20
N GLY A 404 -25.00 -6.03 -3.10
CA GLY A 404 -24.31 -4.74 -2.85
C GLY A 404 -22.81 -4.88 -2.94
N PHE A 405 -22.12 -3.75 -2.80
CA PHE A 405 -20.67 -3.69 -2.76
C PHE A 405 -20.16 -3.81 -1.31
N HIS A 406 -20.53 -4.90 -0.61
CA HIS A 406 -20.12 -5.15 0.78
C HIS A 406 -18.61 -5.38 0.89
N LYS A 407 -18.00 -6.09 -0.08
CA LYS A 407 -16.60 -5.93 -0.42
C LYS A 407 -16.53 -4.79 -1.44
N PRO A 408 -15.89 -3.67 -1.13
CA PRO A 408 -15.91 -2.50 -2.01
C PRO A 408 -15.24 -2.79 -3.35
N ILE A 409 -15.58 -2.01 -4.36
CA ILE A 409 -14.75 -1.89 -5.55
C ILE A 409 -14.01 -0.55 -5.46
N MET A 410 -12.71 -0.60 -5.44
CA MET A 410 -11.82 0.55 -5.67
C MET A 410 -11.16 0.37 -7.02
N ILE A 411 -11.50 1.24 -7.95
CA ILE A 411 -10.85 1.32 -9.26
C ILE A 411 -9.75 2.37 -9.17
N VAL A 412 -8.59 2.01 -9.65
CA VAL A 412 -7.47 2.91 -9.86
C VAL A 412 -7.02 2.79 -11.30
N GLY A 413 -6.66 3.90 -11.90
CA GLY A 413 -6.17 3.91 -13.27
C GLY A 413 -5.39 5.15 -13.59
N GLY A 414 -4.77 5.15 -14.75
CA GLY A 414 -3.99 6.26 -15.22
C GLY A 414 -3.70 6.20 -16.70
N MET A 415 -3.08 7.26 -17.14
CA MET A 415 -2.57 7.40 -18.49
C MET A 415 -1.22 8.09 -18.47
N GLY A 416 -0.39 7.69 -19.42
CA GLY A 416 0.94 8.24 -19.58
C GLY A 416 1.41 8.22 -21.01
N ASN A 417 2.67 8.50 -21.21
CA ASN A 417 3.31 8.55 -22.50
C ASN A 417 4.46 7.55 -22.60
N ILE A 418 4.68 7.03 -23.80
CA ILE A 418 5.79 6.15 -24.14
C ILE A 418 6.32 6.52 -25.54
N SER A 419 7.64 6.53 -25.71
CA SER A 419 8.29 6.69 -27.01
C SER A 419 8.05 5.45 -27.89
N ASP A 420 7.93 5.62 -29.19
CA ASP A 420 7.79 4.51 -30.15
C ASP A 420 8.89 3.46 -29.96
N SER A 421 10.11 3.92 -29.80
CA SER A 421 11.27 3.03 -29.59
C SER A 421 11.19 2.19 -28.33
N SER A 422 10.39 2.59 -27.33
CA SER A 422 10.27 1.95 -26.01
C SER A 422 9.05 1.04 -25.83
N VAL A 423 8.14 0.97 -26.82
CA VAL A 423 6.88 0.20 -26.70
C VAL A 423 7.11 -1.28 -26.43
N ASN A 424 8.15 -1.87 -27.01
CA ASN A 424 8.43 -3.29 -26.85
C ASN A 424 9.64 -3.53 -25.95
N LYS A 425 9.54 -4.55 -25.09
CA LYS A 425 10.68 -5.05 -24.30
C LYS A 425 11.71 -5.69 -25.20
N ASN A 426 12.99 -5.54 -24.85
CA ASN A 426 14.09 -6.23 -25.51
C ASN A 426 14.29 -7.64 -24.92
N ASP A 427 14.93 -8.52 -25.68
CA ASP A 427 15.44 -9.77 -25.14
C ASP A 427 16.50 -9.50 -24.08
N ILE A 428 16.53 -10.32 -23.04
CA ILE A 428 17.51 -10.24 -21.94
C ILE A 428 18.59 -11.32 -22.19
N PRO A 429 19.75 -10.96 -22.76
CA PRO A 429 20.80 -11.93 -23.04
C PRO A 429 21.49 -12.41 -21.75
N ALA A 430 22.09 -13.61 -21.82
CA ALA A 430 22.89 -14.14 -20.73
C ALA A 430 24.04 -13.17 -20.38
N GLY A 431 24.24 -12.90 -19.08
CA GLY A 431 25.23 -11.93 -18.59
C GLY A 431 24.69 -10.54 -18.35
N SER A 432 23.40 -10.27 -18.64
CA SER A 432 22.75 -9.02 -18.24
C SER A 432 22.78 -8.83 -16.73
N LEU A 433 22.97 -7.59 -16.29
CA LEU A 433 22.96 -7.23 -14.88
C LEU A 433 21.51 -7.10 -14.38
N ILE A 434 21.28 -7.60 -13.16
CA ILE A 434 20.04 -7.37 -12.42
C ILE A 434 20.32 -6.24 -11.44
N ILE A 435 19.57 -5.13 -11.57
CA ILE A 435 19.69 -3.96 -10.71
C ILE A 435 18.45 -3.89 -9.83
N VAL A 436 18.63 -3.79 -8.52
CA VAL A 436 17.56 -3.60 -7.54
C VAL A 436 17.53 -2.14 -7.13
N LEU A 437 16.41 -1.48 -7.38
CA LEU A 437 16.15 -0.11 -6.97
C LEU A 437 15.14 -0.11 -5.82
N GLY A 438 15.41 0.62 -4.76
CA GLY A 438 14.50 0.75 -3.64
C GLY A 438 15.20 0.95 -2.30
N GLY A 439 14.44 0.78 -1.24
CA GLY A 439 14.89 0.83 0.15
C GLY A 439 14.99 -0.55 0.79
N PRO A 440 15.10 -0.61 2.13
CA PRO A 440 15.10 -1.86 2.89
C PRO A 440 13.81 -2.65 2.65
N ALA A 441 13.92 -3.95 2.43
CA ALA A 441 12.78 -4.84 2.29
C ALA A 441 12.09 -5.05 3.65
N MET A 442 10.75 -5.05 3.64
CA MET A 442 9.90 -5.32 4.81
C MET A 442 8.83 -6.35 4.44
N LEU A 443 8.40 -7.17 5.41
CA LEU A 443 7.30 -8.13 5.23
C LEU A 443 5.92 -7.44 5.35
N ILE A 444 5.69 -6.42 4.51
CA ILE A 444 4.45 -5.64 4.46
C ILE A 444 3.88 -5.75 3.05
N GLY A 445 2.57 -6.02 2.95
CA GLY A 445 1.91 -6.28 1.67
C GLY A 445 2.18 -7.69 1.10
N LEU A 446 2.97 -8.49 1.77
CA LEU A 446 3.22 -9.87 1.39
C LEU A 446 1.92 -10.68 1.54
N GLY A 447 1.58 -11.47 0.54
CA GLY A 447 0.33 -12.25 0.56
C GLY A 447 -0.90 -11.49 0.06
N GLY A 448 -0.80 -10.21 -0.33
CA GLY A 448 -1.94 -9.40 -0.79
C GLY A 448 -2.68 -9.99 -1.99
N GLY A 449 -1.97 -10.57 -2.96
CA GLY A 449 -2.55 -11.25 -4.11
C GLY A 449 -3.36 -12.49 -3.71
N SER A 450 -2.85 -13.31 -2.79
CA SER A 450 -3.57 -14.47 -2.25
C SER A 450 -4.78 -14.04 -1.42
N ALA A 451 -4.61 -13.08 -0.51
CA ALA A 451 -5.68 -12.57 0.34
C ALA A 451 -6.84 -11.98 -0.46
N SER A 452 -6.55 -11.32 -1.59
CA SER A 452 -7.59 -10.77 -2.47
C SER A 452 -8.48 -11.84 -3.12
N SER A 453 -7.99 -13.08 -3.22
CA SER A 453 -8.73 -14.23 -3.77
C SER A 453 -9.70 -14.85 -2.77
N LEU A 454 -9.63 -14.51 -1.49
CA LEU A 454 -10.52 -15.02 -0.45
C LEU A 454 -11.83 -14.25 -0.39
N ASN A 455 -12.89 -14.92 0.08
CA ASN A 455 -14.14 -14.25 0.41
C ASN A 455 -13.93 -13.28 1.59
N ALA A 456 -14.63 -12.16 1.55
CA ALA A 456 -14.56 -11.17 2.63
C ALA A 456 -14.92 -11.79 3.98
N GLY A 457 -14.09 -11.57 4.99
CA GLY A 457 -14.33 -12.03 6.36
C GLY A 457 -13.95 -13.48 6.66
N THR A 458 -13.37 -14.21 5.71
CA THR A 458 -12.94 -15.60 5.92
C THR A 458 -11.49 -15.74 6.35
N SER A 459 -10.70 -14.70 6.18
CA SER A 459 -9.27 -14.65 6.52
C SER A 459 -9.03 -14.23 7.97
N ASN A 460 -7.82 -14.48 8.44
CA ASN A 460 -7.35 -14.00 9.75
C ASN A 460 -7.09 -12.47 9.66
N SER A 461 -7.65 -11.70 10.59
CA SER A 461 -7.53 -10.24 10.62
C SER A 461 -6.08 -9.73 10.69
N GLU A 462 -5.17 -10.45 11.34
CA GLU A 462 -3.75 -10.10 11.40
C GLU A 462 -3.07 -10.27 10.02
N LEU A 463 -3.38 -11.36 9.30
CA LEU A 463 -2.88 -11.59 7.95
C LEU A 463 -3.47 -10.60 6.95
N ASP A 464 -4.75 -10.27 7.06
CA ASP A 464 -5.39 -9.26 6.23
C ASP A 464 -4.72 -7.90 6.41
N PHE A 465 -4.50 -7.49 7.64
CA PHE A 465 -3.85 -6.21 7.94
C PHE A 465 -2.39 -6.18 7.44
N ALA A 466 -1.67 -7.29 7.57
CA ALA A 466 -0.30 -7.45 7.06
C ALA A 466 -0.23 -7.47 5.53
N SER A 467 -1.30 -7.89 4.85
CA SER A 467 -1.38 -7.95 3.38
C SER A 467 -1.52 -6.58 2.72
N VAL A 468 -1.94 -5.56 3.46
CA VAL A 468 -2.06 -4.19 2.95
C VAL A 468 -0.68 -3.55 2.90
N GLN A 469 -0.26 -3.12 1.71
CA GLN A 469 0.98 -2.38 1.51
C GLN A 469 0.94 -1.02 2.22
N ARG A 470 2.10 -0.41 2.40
CA ARG A 470 2.24 0.99 2.84
C ARG A 470 2.95 1.78 1.76
N ASP A 471 2.58 3.04 1.65
CA ASP A 471 2.99 3.91 0.57
C ASP A 471 4.45 4.40 0.73
N ASN A 472 5.10 4.62 -0.42
CA ASN A 472 6.35 5.33 -0.55
C ASN A 472 6.43 5.95 -1.96
N ALA A 473 5.55 6.89 -2.22
CA ALA A 473 5.37 7.49 -3.54
C ALA A 473 6.61 8.26 -4.00
N GLU A 474 7.35 8.89 -3.09
CA GLU A 474 8.58 9.60 -3.44
C GLU A 474 9.68 8.63 -3.91
N LEU A 475 9.87 7.49 -3.23
CA LEU A 475 10.86 6.51 -3.66
C LEU A 475 10.50 5.91 -5.02
N GLU A 476 9.21 5.65 -5.24
CA GLU A 476 8.72 5.19 -6.54
C GLU A 476 8.95 6.21 -7.64
N ARG A 477 8.75 7.50 -7.37
CA ARG A 477 9.09 8.57 -8.31
C ARG A 477 10.57 8.61 -8.63
N ARG A 478 11.44 8.50 -7.64
CA ARG A 478 12.89 8.47 -7.85
C ARG A 478 13.32 7.26 -8.68
N ALA A 479 12.75 6.08 -8.42
CA ALA A 479 13.02 4.89 -9.22
C ALA A 479 12.58 5.07 -10.68
N GLN A 480 11.41 5.65 -10.90
CA GLN A 480 10.91 6.00 -12.24
C GLN A 480 11.86 6.93 -12.99
N GLU A 481 12.33 8.02 -12.38
CA GLU A 481 13.24 8.98 -13.00
C GLU A 481 14.60 8.36 -13.38
N VAL A 482 15.02 7.29 -12.71
CA VAL A 482 16.24 6.54 -13.05
C VAL A 482 16.00 5.59 -14.23
N ILE A 483 14.77 5.09 -14.43
CA ILE A 483 14.42 4.14 -15.49
C ILE A 483 14.15 4.87 -16.81
N THR A 484 13.49 6.00 -16.76
CA THR A 484 13.05 6.77 -17.94
C THR A 484 13.91 7.99 -18.19
#